data_4467b46659d1560f9dafdc554dd43b46
#
_entry.id   4467b46659d1560f9dafdc554dd43b46
#
_cell.length_a   1.000
_cell.length_b   1.000
_cell.length_c   1.000
_cell.angle_alpha   90.00
_cell.angle_beta   90.00
_cell.angle_gamma   90.00
#
_symmetry.space_group_name_H-M   'P 1'
#
loop_
_entity.id
_entity.type
_entity.pdbx_description
1 polymer ?
#
loop_
_entity_poly.entity_id
_entity_poly.type
_entity_poly.pdbx_seq_one_letter_code
_entity_poly.pdbx_strand_id
1 'polypeptide(L)'
;IYYKRELKDSRVRLLKCTRRYKMKQWYFINSGPCRPSFNMALDEALLNWHSEKLIPPVIRFYEWNPATLSIGYFQKAHQNIDLEAVRRQGLGFVRRPTGGRAVLHEHELTYSVIVDEEYPNMPKTVTEAYRVISEGILLGFRNLGLDAYFSVPDTEEKQADLKQPKSAVCFDAPSWYELVVEGRKVAGSAQTRQKGVILQHGAILLDLDEEKLLSVFKFASDEMREKMRLKLSDKAVAMNRLVDKPFTIAQCITAFKDGFRDALKVELIPYELTIEQIAYVEQLEKEKYANYEWNFKR
;
A
#
# COMPACT_ATOMS: atom_id res chain seq x y z
N ILE A 1 10.23 -30.20 -24.33
CA ILE A 1 10.12 -31.35 -23.36
C ILE A 1 11.14 -31.15 -22.23
N TYR A 2 12.36 -30.66 -22.49
CA TYR A 2 13.38 -30.40 -21.46
C TYR A 2 13.01 -29.25 -20.49
N TYR A 3 12.41 -28.17 -20.98
CA TYR A 3 12.04 -27.02 -20.16
C TYR A 3 10.95 -27.29 -19.11
N LYS A 4 10.03 -28.24 -19.38
CA LYS A 4 8.99 -28.65 -18.42
C LYS A 4 9.52 -29.58 -17.31
N ARG A 5 10.69 -30.19 -17.49
CA ARG A 5 11.29 -31.06 -16.46
C ARG A 5 12.06 -30.26 -15.41
N GLU A 6 12.77 -29.20 -15.82
CA GLU A 6 13.48 -28.31 -14.88
C GLU A 6 12.55 -27.52 -13.98
N LEU A 7 11.37 -27.07 -14.51
CA LEU A 7 10.35 -26.40 -13.71
C LEU A 7 9.69 -27.31 -12.66
N LYS A 8 9.61 -28.63 -12.93
CA LYS A 8 9.14 -29.59 -11.92
C LYS A 8 10.17 -29.82 -10.82
N ASP A 9 11.45 -29.82 -11.16
CA ASP A 9 12.53 -30.01 -10.18
C ASP A 9 12.74 -28.77 -9.29
N SER A 10 12.57 -27.56 -9.84
CA SER A 10 12.59 -26.33 -9.03
C SER A 10 11.39 -26.24 -8.09
N ARG A 11 10.18 -26.68 -8.52
CA ARG A 11 9.02 -26.84 -7.63
C ARG A 11 9.25 -27.84 -6.52
N VAL A 12 9.93 -28.95 -6.80
CA VAL A 12 10.25 -29.99 -5.81
C VAL A 12 11.31 -29.53 -4.82
N ARG A 13 12.26 -28.67 -5.23
CA ARG A 13 13.24 -28.07 -4.31
C ARG A 13 12.63 -27.00 -3.41
N LEU A 14 11.69 -26.18 -3.91
CA LEU A 14 10.88 -25.27 -3.10
C LEU A 14 10.01 -26.02 -2.06
N LEU A 15 9.47 -27.19 -2.43
CA LEU A 15 8.65 -28.01 -1.54
C LEU A 15 9.43 -28.69 -0.39
N LYS A 16 10.75 -28.82 -0.47
CA LYS A 16 11.57 -29.41 0.62
C LYS A 16 11.92 -28.44 1.74
N CYS A 17 11.59 -27.16 1.62
CA CYS A 17 11.71 -26.17 2.69
C CYS A 17 10.42 -25.98 3.49
N THR A 18 9.51 -26.95 3.50
CA THR A 18 8.31 -26.94 4.36
C THR A 18 8.69 -27.21 5.81
N ARG A 19 9.38 -26.26 6.45
CA ARG A 19 9.29 -26.13 7.90
C ARG A 19 7.81 -25.86 8.23
N ARG A 20 7.21 -26.71 9.07
CA ARG A 20 5.93 -26.42 9.71
C ARG A 20 6.04 -25.06 10.38
N TYR A 21 5.51 -24.01 9.75
CA TYR A 21 5.45 -22.68 10.36
C TYR A 21 4.67 -22.79 11.66
N LYS A 22 5.27 -22.38 12.76
CA LYS A 22 4.52 -22.11 13.99
C LYS A 22 3.54 -21.00 13.62
N MET A 23 2.24 -21.19 13.91
CA MET A 23 1.12 -20.32 13.47
C MET A 23 1.24 -18.82 13.85
N LYS A 24 2.36 -18.40 14.42
CA LYS A 24 2.63 -17.02 14.84
C LYS A 24 3.83 -16.36 14.16
N GLN A 25 4.50 -17.02 13.22
CA GLN A 25 5.67 -16.46 12.55
C GLN A 25 5.26 -15.89 11.18
N TRP A 26 5.60 -14.63 10.95
CA TRP A 26 5.39 -13.91 9.70
C TRP A 26 6.72 -13.48 9.12
N TYR A 27 6.82 -13.42 7.81
CA TYR A 27 7.98 -12.81 7.17
C TYR A 27 7.90 -11.29 7.24
N PHE A 28 9.04 -10.67 7.47
CA PHE A 28 9.24 -9.24 7.34
C PHE A 28 10.24 -8.95 6.23
N ILE A 29 9.82 -8.17 5.24
CA ILE A 29 10.63 -7.75 4.11
C ILE A 29 10.75 -6.23 4.14
N ASN A 30 11.97 -5.72 4.12
CA ASN A 30 12.24 -4.30 3.84
C ASN A 30 12.93 -4.22 2.49
N SER A 31 12.18 -3.83 1.45
CA SER A 31 12.69 -3.79 0.07
C SER A 31 13.43 -2.50 -0.25
N GLY A 32 13.31 -1.46 0.60
CA GLY A 32 13.82 -0.13 0.29
C GLY A 32 13.20 0.49 -0.97
N PRO A 33 13.88 1.45 -1.60
CA PRO A 33 13.40 2.11 -2.80
C PRO A 33 13.42 1.17 -4.02
N CYS A 34 12.27 0.93 -4.63
CA CYS A 34 12.13 0.11 -5.82
C CYS A 34 11.31 0.82 -6.90
N ARG A 35 11.48 0.39 -8.16
CA ARG A 35 10.69 0.91 -9.28
C ARG A 35 9.21 0.53 -9.16
N PRO A 36 8.28 1.38 -9.66
CA PRO A 36 6.84 1.24 -9.43
C PRO A 36 6.27 -0.11 -9.83
N SER A 37 6.61 -0.57 -11.02
CA SER A 37 6.16 -1.85 -11.58
C SER A 37 6.66 -3.04 -10.76
N PHE A 38 7.89 -3.01 -10.28
CA PHE A 38 8.46 -4.03 -9.41
C PHE A 38 7.74 -4.08 -8.05
N ASN A 39 7.44 -2.92 -7.44
CA ASN A 39 6.71 -2.87 -6.18
C ASN A 39 5.36 -3.57 -6.27
N MET A 40 4.61 -3.32 -7.34
CA MET A 40 3.31 -3.96 -7.54
C MET A 40 3.42 -5.44 -7.93
N ALA A 41 4.44 -5.80 -8.71
CA ALA A 41 4.71 -7.20 -9.06
C ALA A 41 5.09 -8.01 -7.82
N LEU A 42 5.91 -7.45 -6.92
CA LEU A 42 6.30 -8.15 -5.70
C LEU A 42 5.12 -8.34 -4.74
N ASP A 43 4.25 -7.34 -4.56
CA ASP A 43 3.04 -7.51 -3.74
C ASP A 43 2.13 -8.63 -4.29
N GLU A 44 1.97 -8.73 -5.61
CA GLU A 44 1.20 -9.83 -6.23
C GLU A 44 1.92 -11.17 -6.15
N ALA A 45 3.25 -11.21 -6.33
CA ALA A 45 4.02 -12.43 -6.18
C ALA A 45 3.93 -13.00 -4.76
N LEU A 46 4.05 -12.15 -3.74
CA LEU A 46 3.89 -12.54 -2.34
C LEU A 46 2.48 -13.08 -2.07
N LEU A 47 1.44 -12.45 -2.63
CA LEU A 47 0.06 -12.96 -2.56
C LEU A 47 -0.06 -14.34 -3.19
N ASN A 48 0.51 -14.54 -4.38
CA ASN A 48 0.47 -15.82 -5.08
C ASN A 48 1.19 -16.92 -4.28
N TRP A 49 2.42 -16.68 -3.84
CA TRP A 49 3.17 -17.65 -3.05
C TRP A 49 2.50 -17.97 -1.72
N HIS A 50 1.89 -16.97 -1.06
CA HIS A 50 1.15 -17.21 0.17
C HIS A 50 -0.14 -18.02 -0.09
N SER A 51 -0.86 -17.75 -1.17
CA SER A 51 -2.05 -18.53 -1.56
C SER A 51 -1.73 -20.00 -1.85
N GLU A 52 -0.54 -20.27 -2.39
CA GLU A 52 -0.01 -21.61 -2.65
C GLU A 52 0.66 -22.25 -1.41
N LYS A 53 0.65 -21.55 -0.25
CA LYS A 53 1.27 -22.01 1.01
C LYS A 53 2.78 -22.21 0.92
N LEU A 54 3.45 -21.53 -0.01
CA LEU A 54 4.90 -21.59 -0.18
C LEU A 54 5.64 -20.69 0.83
N ILE A 55 4.97 -19.64 1.31
CA ILE A 55 5.49 -18.72 2.33
C ILE A 55 4.44 -18.47 3.42
N PRO A 56 4.85 -18.11 4.65
CA PRO A 56 3.92 -17.65 5.68
C PRO A 56 3.32 -16.29 5.32
N PRO A 57 2.42 -15.74 6.16
CA PRO A 57 2.00 -14.34 6.01
C PRO A 57 3.20 -13.38 6.01
N VAL A 58 3.03 -12.23 5.34
CA VAL A 58 4.13 -11.28 5.12
C VAL A 58 3.71 -9.88 5.50
N ILE A 59 4.63 -9.16 6.15
CA ILE A 59 4.63 -7.70 6.24
C ILE A 59 5.81 -7.20 5.43
N ARG A 60 5.56 -6.30 4.50
CA ARG A 60 6.58 -5.70 3.67
C ARG A 60 6.54 -4.19 3.81
N PHE A 61 7.74 -3.55 3.94
CA PHE A 61 7.93 -2.12 3.82
C PHE A 61 8.75 -1.80 2.58
N TYR A 62 8.44 -0.68 1.94
CA TYR A 62 9.14 -0.23 0.73
C TYR A 62 8.94 1.26 0.45
N GLU A 63 9.76 1.77 -0.42
CA GLU A 63 9.73 3.12 -0.95
C GLU A 63 9.66 3.08 -2.48
N TRP A 64 9.55 4.22 -3.13
CA TRP A 64 9.41 4.32 -4.57
C TRP A 64 10.55 5.10 -5.19
N ASN A 65 11.14 4.55 -6.25
CA ASN A 65 12.16 5.21 -7.04
C ASN A 65 11.93 4.95 -8.53
N PRO A 66 11.63 5.99 -9.33
CA PRO A 66 11.38 7.39 -8.94
C PRO A 66 10.10 7.56 -8.09
N ALA A 67 9.89 8.78 -7.54
CA ALA A 67 8.60 9.18 -6.99
C ALA A 67 7.49 8.83 -8.00
N THR A 68 6.34 8.33 -7.53
CA THR A 68 5.40 7.62 -8.40
C THR A 68 3.95 8.02 -8.14
N LEU A 69 3.20 8.29 -9.21
CA LEU A 69 1.75 8.35 -9.15
C LEU A 69 1.18 6.94 -9.37
N SER A 70 0.61 6.35 -8.31
CA SER A 70 -0.15 5.11 -8.46
C SER A 70 -1.64 5.37 -8.59
N ILE A 71 -2.33 4.61 -9.45
CA ILE A 71 -3.79 4.67 -9.60
C ILE A 71 -4.44 3.37 -9.13
N GLY A 72 -5.67 3.50 -8.63
CA GLY A 72 -6.46 2.33 -8.24
C GLY A 72 -6.94 1.52 -9.45
N TYR A 73 -7.24 0.25 -9.21
CA TYR A 73 -7.65 -0.72 -10.25
C TYR A 73 -8.77 -0.22 -11.17
N PHE A 74 -9.75 0.49 -10.61
CA PHE A 74 -10.94 0.96 -11.33
C PHE A 74 -10.81 2.38 -11.90
N GLN A 75 -9.73 3.11 -11.61
CA GLN A 75 -9.58 4.49 -12.09
C GLN A 75 -9.30 4.55 -13.60
N LYS A 76 -9.89 5.56 -14.23
CA LYS A 76 -9.65 5.88 -15.64
C LYS A 76 -8.43 6.80 -15.76
N ALA A 77 -7.32 6.27 -16.29
CA ALA A 77 -6.04 6.98 -16.34
C ALA A 77 -6.13 8.29 -17.15
N HIS A 78 -6.84 8.29 -18.27
CA HIS A 78 -6.91 9.44 -19.18
C HIS A 78 -7.92 10.53 -18.77
N GLN A 79 -8.84 10.23 -17.84
CA GLN A 79 -9.94 11.14 -17.52
C GLN A 79 -9.53 12.27 -16.58
N ASN A 80 -8.86 11.92 -15.47
CA ASN A 80 -8.61 12.87 -14.38
C ASN A 80 -7.12 13.14 -14.16
N ILE A 81 -6.22 12.44 -14.85
CA ILE A 81 -4.78 12.54 -14.67
C ILE A 81 -4.15 13.26 -15.85
N ASP A 82 -3.31 14.22 -15.55
CA ASP A 82 -2.42 14.86 -16.53
C ASP A 82 -1.16 14.01 -16.70
N LEU A 83 -1.21 13.07 -17.65
CA LEU A 83 -0.10 12.17 -17.94
C LEU A 83 1.13 12.91 -18.48
N GLU A 84 0.96 14.06 -19.13
CA GLU A 84 2.07 14.92 -19.56
C GLU A 84 2.75 15.56 -18.36
N ALA A 85 2.01 16.02 -17.37
CA ALA A 85 2.57 16.53 -16.12
C ALA A 85 3.34 15.43 -15.37
N VAL A 86 2.79 14.21 -15.30
CA VAL A 86 3.50 13.05 -14.73
C VAL A 86 4.85 12.84 -15.39
N ARG A 87 4.90 12.85 -16.73
CA ARG A 87 6.17 12.70 -17.49
C ARG A 87 7.12 13.87 -17.28
N ARG A 88 6.62 15.11 -17.38
CA ARG A 88 7.46 16.33 -17.20
C ARG A 88 8.14 16.37 -15.84
N GLN A 89 7.49 15.85 -14.81
CA GLN A 89 8.05 15.78 -13.46
C GLN A 89 8.92 14.55 -13.19
N GLY A 90 9.14 13.71 -14.20
CA GLY A 90 9.94 12.48 -14.04
C GLY A 90 9.32 11.45 -13.09
N LEU A 91 8.00 11.50 -12.88
CA LEU A 91 7.31 10.58 -12.01
C LEU A 91 7.09 9.22 -12.68
N GLY A 92 7.22 8.17 -11.88
CA GLY A 92 6.72 6.86 -12.26
C GLY A 92 5.20 6.83 -12.31
N PHE A 93 4.65 5.86 -13.04
CA PHE A 93 3.21 5.64 -13.13
C PHE A 93 2.89 4.16 -13.10
N VAL A 94 1.94 3.75 -12.24
CA VAL A 94 1.52 2.35 -12.15
C VAL A 94 0.07 2.21 -11.69
N ARG A 95 -0.63 1.19 -12.21
CA ARG A 95 -1.94 0.77 -11.71
C ARG A 95 -1.79 -0.32 -10.66
N ARG A 96 -2.33 -0.09 -9.47
CA ARG A 96 -2.35 -1.07 -8.37
C ARG A 96 -3.36 -2.20 -8.62
N PRO A 97 -3.15 -3.40 -8.05
CA PRO A 97 -4.15 -4.48 -8.05
C PRO A 97 -5.34 -4.18 -7.13
N THR A 98 -5.19 -3.24 -6.19
CA THR A 98 -6.23 -2.79 -5.26
C THR A 98 -7.04 -1.63 -5.83
N GLY A 99 -8.21 -1.41 -5.27
CA GLY A 99 -9.02 -0.23 -5.57
C GLY A 99 -8.44 1.07 -4.99
N GLY A 100 -9.32 2.03 -4.75
CA GLY A 100 -8.95 3.33 -4.20
C GLY A 100 -8.61 4.36 -5.27
N ARG A 101 -8.12 5.53 -4.83
CA ARG A 101 -7.81 6.69 -5.66
C ARG A 101 -6.33 6.85 -5.89
N ALA A 102 -5.95 7.77 -6.77
CA ALA A 102 -4.56 8.05 -7.08
C ALA A 102 -3.79 8.57 -5.85
N VAL A 103 -2.58 8.07 -5.68
CA VAL A 103 -1.64 8.45 -4.62
C VAL A 103 -0.32 8.84 -5.26
N LEU A 104 0.20 10.00 -4.90
CA LEU A 104 1.59 10.37 -5.18
C LEU A 104 2.47 9.80 -4.05
N HIS A 105 3.29 8.84 -4.41
CA HIS A 105 4.27 8.20 -3.52
C HIS A 105 5.58 8.94 -3.57
N GLU A 106 5.75 9.84 -2.63
CA GLU A 106 6.95 10.62 -2.40
C GLU A 106 6.99 11.02 -0.93
N HIS A 107 8.17 11.01 -0.31
CA HIS A 107 8.32 11.32 1.12
C HIS A 107 7.36 10.51 2.03
N GLU A 108 7.29 9.20 1.80
CA GLU A 108 6.40 8.31 2.52
C GLU A 108 7.04 6.94 2.75
N LEU A 109 6.50 6.18 3.67
CA LEU A 109 6.78 4.75 3.81
C LEU A 109 5.55 3.97 3.33
N THR A 110 5.69 3.16 2.31
CA THR A 110 4.64 2.23 1.91
C THR A 110 4.77 0.92 2.68
N TYR A 111 3.63 0.37 3.11
CA TYR A 111 3.56 -0.97 3.67
C TYR A 111 2.65 -1.87 2.84
N SER A 112 2.87 -3.18 2.90
CA SER A 112 1.90 -4.19 2.50
C SER A 112 1.82 -5.33 3.50
N VAL A 113 0.62 -5.86 3.68
CA VAL A 113 0.32 -7.04 4.51
C VAL A 113 -0.37 -8.06 3.63
N ILE A 114 0.18 -9.27 3.62
CA ILE A 114 -0.33 -10.42 2.89
C ILE A 114 -0.65 -11.52 3.90
N VAL A 115 -1.94 -11.92 3.99
CA VAL A 115 -2.40 -12.89 4.99
C VAL A 115 -3.64 -13.63 4.50
N ASP A 116 -3.82 -14.89 4.91
CA ASP A 116 -5.02 -15.66 4.61
C ASP A 116 -6.29 -14.97 5.15
N GLU A 117 -7.39 -15.04 4.40
CA GLU A 117 -8.72 -14.63 4.89
C GLU A 117 -9.19 -15.47 6.09
N GLU A 118 -8.71 -16.71 6.18
CA GLU A 118 -9.00 -17.66 7.25
C GLU A 118 -7.93 -17.67 8.36
N TYR A 119 -7.01 -16.69 8.37
CA TYR A 119 -6.00 -16.59 9.43
C TYR A 119 -6.68 -16.46 10.80
N PRO A 120 -6.19 -17.15 11.85
CA PRO A 120 -6.80 -17.10 13.18
C PRO A 120 -7.01 -15.66 13.68
N ASN A 121 -8.25 -15.35 14.08
CA ASN A 121 -8.72 -14.04 14.52
C ASN A 121 -8.78 -12.95 13.41
N MET A 122 -8.60 -13.28 12.13
CA MET A 122 -8.86 -12.37 11.04
C MET A 122 -10.37 -12.26 10.79
N PRO A 123 -10.96 -11.06 10.86
CA PRO A 123 -12.39 -10.88 10.61
C PRO A 123 -12.77 -11.21 9.17
N LYS A 124 -13.98 -11.73 8.99
CA LYS A 124 -14.51 -12.12 7.66
C LYS A 124 -14.88 -10.92 6.79
N THR A 125 -15.33 -9.83 7.40
CA THR A 125 -15.70 -8.63 6.64
C THR A 125 -14.47 -7.84 6.22
N VAL A 126 -14.54 -7.20 5.07
CA VAL A 126 -13.46 -6.35 4.54
C VAL A 126 -13.13 -5.22 5.52
N THR A 127 -14.15 -4.56 6.03
CA THR A 127 -14.01 -3.38 6.91
C THR A 127 -13.33 -3.73 8.22
N GLU A 128 -13.73 -4.82 8.88
CA GLU A 128 -13.11 -5.22 10.13
C GLU A 128 -11.70 -5.78 9.96
N ALA A 129 -11.43 -6.54 8.88
CA ALA A 129 -10.09 -7.00 8.58
C ALA A 129 -9.15 -5.81 8.26
N TYR A 130 -9.67 -4.79 7.55
CA TYR A 130 -8.96 -3.54 7.32
C TYR A 130 -8.58 -2.87 8.64
N ARG A 131 -9.50 -2.78 9.61
CA ARG A 131 -9.26 -2.24 10.94
C ARG A 131 -8.16 -3.01 11.67
N VAL A 132 -8.27 -4.34 11.74
CA VAL A 132 -7.31 -5.20 12.45
C VAL A 132 -5.89 -5.05 11.89
N ILE A 133 -5.76 -5.03 10.56
CA ILE A 133 -4.44 -4.82 9.93
C ILE A 133 -3.94 -3.41 10.19
N SER A 134 -4.81 -2.39 10.11
CA SER A 134 -4.44 -0.99 10.33
C SER A 134 -4.08 -0.67 11.78
N GLU A 135 -4.41 -1.55 12.74
CA GLU A 135 -3.98 -1.39 14.13
C GLU A 135 -2.45 -1.41 14.29
N GLY A 136 -1.74 -2.15 13.41
CA GLY A 136 -0.28 -2.11 13.35
C GLY A 136 0.26 -0.73 13.00
N ILE A 137 -0.42 -0.01 12.10
CA ILE A 137 -0.04 1.36 11.73
C ILE A 137 -0.39 2.32 12.87
N LEU A 138 -1.56 2.14 13.48
CA LEU A 138 -1.99 2.93 14.64
C LEU A 138 -0.94 2.89 15.76
N LEU A 139 -0.51 1.67 16.13
CA LEU A 139 0.52 1.50 17.15
C LEU A 139 1.87 2.06 16.71
N GLY A 140 2.22 1.96 15.42
CA GLY A 140 3.43 2.57 14.87
C GLY A 140 3.47 4.08 15.05
N PHE A 141 2.38 4.80 14.77
CA PHE A 141 2.26 6.24 15.07
C PHE A 141 2.42 6.53 16.56
N ARG A 142 1.78 5.74 17.42
CA ARG A 142 1.89 5.89 18.88
C ARG A 142 3.30 5.62 19.39
N ASN A 143 4.03 4.66 18.81
CA ASN A 143 5.43 4.39 19.11
C ASN A 143 6.35 5.59 18.75
N LEU A 144 5.92 6.44 17.81
CA LEU A 144 6.57 7.69 17.47
C LEU A 144 6.12 8.88 18.33
N GLY A 145 5.22 8.65 19.30
CA GLY A 145 4.70 9.70 20.19
C GLY A 145 3.55 10.51 19.60
N LEU A 146 2.99 10.10 18.48
CA LEU A 146 1.83 10.77 17.86
C LEU A 146 0.52 10.18 18.39
N ASP A 147 -0.42 11.04 18.79
CA ASP A 147 -1.74 10.62 19.30
C ASP A 147 -2.67 10.24 18.14
N ALA A 148 -2.38 9.11 17.51
CA ALA A 148 -3.18 8.57 16.43
C ALA A 148 -4.39 7.79 16.95
N TYR A 149 -5.49 7.87 16.20
CA TYR A 149 -6.71 7.12 16.47
C TYR A 149 -7.48 6.79 15.18
N PHE A 150 -8.42 5.86 15.27
CA PHE A 150 -9.35 5.57 14.17
C PHE A 150 -10.52 6.57 14.21
N SER A 151 -10.68 7.31 13.13
CA SER A 151 -11.89 8.08 12.89
C SER A 151 -12.94 7.18 12.22
N VAL A 152 -14.12 7.11 12.84
CA VAL A 152 -15.28 6.38 12.31
C VAL A 152 -16.34 7.39 11.92
N PRO A 153 -16.94 7.32 10.72
CA PRO A 153 -18.01 8.21 10.33
C PRO A 153 -19.22 8.09 11.27
N ASP A 154 -19.48 9.13 12.02
CA ASP A 154 -20.48 9.22 13.09
C ASP A 154 -21.83 9.78 12.62
N THR A 155 -21.90 10.29 11.38
CA THR A 155 -23.13 10.86 10.80
C THR A 155 -23.56 10.15 9.52
N GLU A 156 -24.87 10.16 9.24
CA GLU A 156 -25.44 9.59 8.00
C GLU A 156 -24.88 10.30 6.75
N GLU A 157 -24.60 11.60 6.81
CA GLU A 157 -23.97 12.33 5.71
C GLU A 157 -22.57 11.85 5.39
N LYS A 158 -21.73 11.65 6.42
CA LYS A 158 -20.38 11.08 6.25
C LYS A 158 -20.44 9.65 5.72
N GLN A 159 -21.42 8.85 6.15
CA GLN A 159 -21.64 7.51 5.63
C GLN A 159 -22.14 7.49 4.18
N ALA A 160 -22.95 8.48 3.78
CA ALA A 160 -23.40 8.64 2.39
C ALA A 160 -22.25 9.01 1.45
N ASP A 161 -21.32 9.86 1.89
CA ASP A 161 -20.12 10.24 1.12
C ASP A 161 -19.19 9.05 0.86
N LEU A 162 -19.20 8.02 1.71
CA LEU A 162 -18.48 6.76 1.47
C LEU A 162 -19.01 5.98 0.24
N LYS A 163 -20.31 6.11 -0.04
CA LYS A 163 -20.98 5.38 -1.13
C LYS A 163 -20.79 6.02 -2.51
N GLN A 164 -20.51 7.32 -2.56
CA GLN A 164 -20.36 8.08 -3.80
C GLN A 164 -19.10 8.97 -3.79
N PRO A 165 -17.92 8.42 -4.08
CA PRO A 165 -16.69 9.18 -4.11
C PRO A 165 -16.68 10.22 -5.26
N LYS A 166 -16.59 11.51 -4.92
CA LYS A 166 -16.66 12.64 -5.88
C LYS A 166 -15.29 13.11 -6.41
N SER A 167 -14.17 12.61 -5.88
CA SER A 167 -12.81 13.10 -6.20
C SER A 167 -11.88 11.99 -6.69
N ALA A 168 -10.89 12.33 -7.53
CA ALA A 168 -9.86 11.42 -8.02
C ALA A 168 -8.66 11.28 -7.06
N VAL A 169 -8.50 12.21 -6.10
CA VAL A 169 -7.40 12.28 -5.15
C VAL A 169 -7.68 11.44 -3.90
N CYS A 170 -6.73 10.63 -3.46
CA CYS A 170 -6.93 9.63 -2.40
C CYS A 170 -7.26 10.22 -1.02
N PHE A 171 -6.55 11.27 -0.61
CA PHE A 171 -6.67 11.80 0.75
C PHE A 171 -7.89 12.67 0.98
N ASP A 172 -8.67 12.95 -0.05
CA ASP A 172 -9.89 13.79 0.02
C ASP A 172 -11.16 13.01 0.43
N ALA A 173 -11.18 11.70 0.30
CA ALA A 173 -12.40 10.93 0.58
C ALA A 173 -12.36 10.23 1.93
N PRO A 174 -13.48 10.25 2.68
CA PRO A 174 -13.60 9.47 3.89
C PRO A 174 -13.51 7.97 3.60
N SER A 175 -13.02 7.21 4.57
CA SER A 175 -13.10 5.75 4.59
C SER A 175 -13.51 5.29 5.99
N TRP A 176 -13.96 4.04 6.13
CA TRP A 176 -14.13 3.44 7.44
C TRP A 176 -12.76 3.25 8.10
N TYR A 177 -12.66 3.60 9.39
CA TYR A 177 -11.43 3.47 10.17
C TYR A 177 -10.24 4.24 9.59
N GLU A 178 -10.45 5.53 9.27
CA GLU A 178 -9.33 6.39 8.88
C GLU A 178 -8.37 6.60 10.04
N LEU A 179 -7.08 6.46 9.76
CA LEU A 179 -6.03 6.81 10.71
C LEU A 179 -5.79 8.30 10.69
N VAL A 180 -6.03 8.94 11.82
CA VAL A 180 -5.95 10.40 11.96
C VAL A 180 -5.09 10.79 13.17
N VAL A 181 -4.43 11.94 13.04
CA VAL A 181 -3.78 12.68 14.13
C VAL A 181 -4.32 14.09 14.06
N GLU A 182 -4.72 14.66 15.18
CA GLU A 182 -5.38 15.98 15.25
C GLU A 182 -6.58 16.11 14.29
N GLY A 183 -7.32 15.03 14.09
CA GLY A 183 -8.48 15.00 13.19
C GLY A 183 -8.15 14.96 11.70
N ARG A 184 -6.87 14.92 11.30
CA ARG A 184 -6.42 14.88 9.91
C ARG A 184 -5.81 13.53 9.56
N LYS A 185 -6.10 13.04 8.37
CA LYS A 185 -5.63 11.74 7.87
C LYS A 185 -4.11 11.73 7.67
N VAL A 186 -3.44 10.73 8.28
CA VAL A 186 -1.97 10.56 8.22
C VAL A 186 -1.52 9.35 7.41
N ALA A 187 -2.44 8.44 7.07
CA ALA A 187 -2.17 7.27 6.26
C ALA A 187 -3.38 6.92 5.39
N GLY A 188 -3.14 6.36 4.23
CA GLY A 188 -4.16 5.88 3.32
C GLY A 188 -3.89 4.46 2.85
N SER A 189 -4.89 3.58 2.95
CA SER A 189 -4.73 2.17 2.60
C SER A 189 -5.84 1.67 1.69
N ALA A 190 -5.55 0.62 0.95
CA ALA A 190 -6.49 -0.10 0.12
C ALA A 190 -6.30 -1.60 0.30
N GLN A 191 -7.40 -2.35 0.25
CA GLN A 191 -7.41 -3.79 0.43
C GLN A 191 -8.03 -4.47 -0.79
N THR A 192 -7.51 -5.63 -1.15
CA THR A 192 -8.14 -6.58 -2.09
C THR A 192 -8.07 -7.98 -1.53
N ARG A 193 -9.00 -8.83 -1.96
CA ARG A 193 -9.04 -10.24 -1.61
C ARG A 193 -9.00 -11.06 -2.87
N GLN A 194 -8.03 -11.93 -2.98
CA GLN A 194 -7.83 -12.79 -4.14
C GLN A 194 -7.27 -14.14 -3.68
N LYS A 195 -7.77 -15.23 -4.26
CA LYS A 195 -7.29 -16.59 -3.99
C LYS A 195 -7.31 -16.97 -2.50
N GLY A 196 -8.28 -16.45 -1.72
CA GLY A 196 -8.36 -16.65 -0.28
C GLY A 196 -7.34 -15.88 0.55
N VAL A 197 -6.66 -14.89 -0.04
CA VAL A 197 -5.64 -14.06 0.59
C VAL A 197 -6.05 -12.59 0.57
N ILE A 198 -5.83 -11.92 1.69
CA ILE A 198 -5.93 -10.47 1.83
C ILE A 198 -4.58 -9.86 1.45
N LEU A 199 -4.59 -8.91 0.52
CA LEU A 199 -3.54 -7.93 0.31
C LEU A 199 -4.07 -6.57 0.74
N GLN A 200 -3.49 -6.00 1.79
CA GLN A 200 -3.71 -4.61 2.18
C GLN A 200 -2.39 -3.86 2.09
N HIS A 201 -2.36 -2.76 1.35
CA HIS A 201 -1.21 -1.89 1.29
C HIS A 201 -1.61 -0.43 1.43
N GLY A 202 -0.66 0.43 1.79
CA GLY A 202 -0.95 1.85 2.01
C GLY A 202 0.29 2.70 2.20
N ALA A 203 0.08 4.01 2.10
CA ALA A 203 1.07 5.05 2.27
C ALA A 203 0.95 5.68 3.66
N ILE A 204 2.08 5.79 4.35
CA ILE A 204 2.26 6.48 5.62
C ILE A 204 3.02 7.77 5.30
N LEU A 205 2.35 8.91 5.38
CA LEU A 205 2.89 10.19 4.92
C LEU A 205 3.93 10.76 5.89
N LEU A 206 5.18 10.86 5.45
CA LEU A 206 6.22 11.57 6.20
C LEU A 206 6.18 13.07 5.87
N ASP A 207 6.08 13.40 4.58
CA ASP A 207 5.80 14.75 4.09
C ASP A 207 4.90 14.69 2.84
N LEU A 208 4.39 15.84 2.39
CA LEU A 208 3.49 15.94 1.25
C LEU A 208 3.73 17.25 0.52
N ASP A 209 4.05 17.16 -0.77
CA ASP A 209 4.04 18.30 -1.68
C ASP A 209 2.67 18.38 -2.37
N GLU A 210 1.78 19.23 -1.82
CA GLU A 210 0.42 19.41 -2.32
C GLU A 210 0.42 19.99 -3.73
N GLU A 211 1.32 20.89 -4.04
CA GLU A 211 1.40 21.52 -5.36
C GLU A 211 1.81 20.49 -6.42
N LYS A 212 2.79 19.67 -6.12
CA LYS A 212 3.22 18.58 -6.98
C LYS A 212 2.12 17.54 -7.16
N LEU A 213 1.45 17.16 -6.07
CA LEU A 213 0.31 16.24 -6.13
C LEU A 213 -0.81 16.79 -7.01
N LEU A 214 -1.22 18.05 -6.83
CA LEU A 214 -2.32 18.63 -7.60
C LEU A 214 -1.95 18.89 -9.06
N SER A 215 -0.68 19.12 -9.37
CA SER A 215 -0.22 19.38 -10.72
C SER A 215 -0.36 18.17 -11.68
N VAL A 216 -0.51 16.96 -11.14
CA VAL A 216 -0.71 15.74 -11.95
C VAL A 216 -2.19 15.40 -12.19
N PHE A 217 -3.11 16.27 -11.75
CA PHE A 217 -4.54 16.12 -12.00
C PHE A 217 -5.08 17.20 -12.94
N LYS A 218 -6.11 16.83 -13.70
CA LYS A 218 -6.85 17.76 -14.54
C LYS A 218 -7.96 18.41 -13.73
N PHE A 219 -7.98 19.74 -13.71
CA PHE A 219 -9.04 20.53 -13.11
C PHE A 219 -9.77 21.33 -14.18
N ALA A 220 -11.07 21.57 -13.99
CA ALA A 220 -11.86 22.36 -14.93
C ALA A 220 -11.54 23.86 -14.83
N SER A 221 -11.02 24.32 -13.69
CA SER A 221 -10.58 25.71 -13.46
C SER A 221 -9.53 25.78 -12.33
N ASP A 222 -8.78 26.88 -12.29
CA ASP A 222 -7.84 27.16 -11.19
C ASP A 222 -8.55 27.31 -9.85
N GLU A 223 -9.78 27.82 -9.82
CA GLU A 223 -10.61 27.89 -8.62
C GLU A 223 -10.90 26.48 -8.06
N MET A 224 -11.21 25.51 -8.93
CA MET A 224 -11.43 24.13 -8.49
C MET A 224 -10.14 23.50 -7.97
N ARG A 225 -9.00 23.79 -8.58
CA ARG A 225 -7.69 23.36 -8.12
C ARG A 225 -7.39 23.92 -6.72
N GLU A 226 -7.59 25.21 -6.52
CA GLU A 226 -7.35 25.87 -5.22
C GLU A 226 -8.30 25.35 -4.14
N LYS A 227 -9.59 25.16 -4.46
CA LYS A 227 -10.55 24.54 -3.55
C LYS A 227 -10.11 23.14 -3.12
N MET A 228 -9.54 22.35 -4.06
CA MET A 228 -9.01 21.02 -3.75
C MET A 228 -7.77 21.11 -2.85
N ARG A 229 -6.89 22.09 -3.08
CA ARG A 229 -5.70 22.31 -2.26
C ARG A 229 -6.07 22.61 -0.80
N LEU A 230 -6.99 23.55 -0.59
CA LEU A 230 -7.49 23.90 0.75
C LEU A 230 -8.12 22.67 1.43
N LYS A 231 -8.94 21.94 0.71
CA LYS A 231 -9.61 20.74 1.23
C LYS A 231 -8.61 19.64 1.60
N LEU A 232 -7.52 19.49 0.83
CA LEU A 232 -6.46 18.53 1.11
C LEU A 232 -5.72 18.91 2.40
N SER A 233 -5.33 20.16 2.56
CA SER A 233 -4.68 20.67 3.77
C SER A 233 -5.52 20.49 5.03
N ASP A 234 -6.86 20.65 4.92
CA ASP A 234 -7.78 20.47 6.05
C ASP A 234 -7.96 18.99 6.44
N LYS A 235 -7.87 18.07 5.45
CA LYS A 235 -8.22 16.67 5.65
C LYS A 235 -7.03 15.75 5.86
N ALA A 236 -5.86 16.10 5.37
CA ALA A 236 -4.66 15.27 5.47
C ALA A 236 -3.50 16.04 6.09
N VAL A 237 -2.63 15.32 6.75
CA VAL A 237 -1.38 15.87 7.30
C VAL A 237 -0.27 14.84 7.23
N ALA A 238 0.92 15.27 6.87
CA ALA A 238 2.12 14.48 6.95
C ALA A 238 2.70 14.51 8.38
N MET A 239 3.18 13.37 8.86
CA MET A 239 3.61 13.21 10.26
C MET A 239 4.75 14.17 10.66
N ASN A 240 5.65 14.51 9.71
CA ASN A 240 6.76 15.42 9.98
C ASN A 240 6.35 16.90 10.14
N ARG A 241 5.10 17.24 9.77
CA ARG A 241 4.51 18.55 10.02
C ARG A 241 3.87 18.69 11.42
N LEU A 242 3.81 17.58 12.16
CA LEU A 242 3.24 17.50 13.50
C LEU A 242 4.30 17.53 14.62
N VAL A 243 5.57 17.61 14.26
CA VAL A 243 6.69 17.50 15.20
C VAL A 243 7.81 18.50 14.87
N ASP A 244 8.51 18.98 15.87
CA ASP A 244 9.65 19.91 15.68
C ASP A 244 10.82 19.24 14.99
N LYS A 245 11.07 17.95 15.27
CA LYS A 245 12.15 17.18 14.69
C LYS A 245 11.59 16.09 13.75
N PRO A 246 11.77 16.23 12.44
CA PRO A 246 11.28 15.25 11.47
C PRO A 246 11.80 13.83 11.73
N PHE A 247 10.93 12.86 11.57
CA PHE A 247 11.29 11.44 11.61
C PHE A 247 11.99 11.01 10.32
N THR A 248 12.98 10.15 10.47
CA THR A 248 13.66 9.48 9.36
C THR A 248 12.89 8.21 8.97
N ILE A 249 13.08 7.74 7.73
CA ILE A 249 12.53 6.45 7.27
C ILE A 249 12.94 5.29 8.19
N ALA A 250 14.18 5.27 8.66
CA ALA A 250 14.67 4.22 9.56
C ALA A 250 13.93 4.18 10.90
N GLN A 251 13.63 5.35 11.48
CA GLN A 251 12.81 5.44 12.70
C GLN A 251 11.38 4.96 12.44
N CYS A 252 10.80 5.34 11.31
CA CYS A 252 9.48 4.89 10.90
C CYS A 252 9.44 3.37 10.72
N ILE A 253 10.38 2.78 9.99
CA ILE A 253 10.47 1.32 9.80
C ILE A 253 10.50 0.61 11.15
N THR A 254 11.31 1.07 12.11
CA THR A 254 11.38 0.48 13.44
C THR A 254 10.04 0.58 14.16
N ALA A 255 9.46 1.78 14.24
CA ALA A 255 8.23 2.04 14.98
C ALA A 255 7.02 1.28 14.41
N PHE A 256 6.87 1.26 13.08
CA PHE A 256 5.76 0.55 12.43
C PHE A 256 5.95 -0.96 12.41
N LYS A 257 7.18 -1.48 12.28
CA LYS A 257 7.48 -2.91 12.45
C LYS A 257 7.07 -3.40 13.84
N ASP A 258 7.44 -2.67 14.88
CA ASP A 258 7.05 -2.98 16.26
C ASP A 258 5.53 -2.85 16.43
N GLY A 259 4.89 -1.82 15.84
CA GLY A 259 3.46 -1.66 15.85
C GLY A 259 2.71 -2.86 15.25
N PHE A 260 3.14 -3.35 14.10
CA PHE A 260 2.55 -4.55 13.49
C PHE A 260 2.80 -5.81 14.31
N ARG A 261 4.01 -6.00 14.84
CA ARG A 261 4.34 -7.12 15.73
C ARG A 261 3.36 -7.18 16.90
N ASP A 262 3.16 -6.05 17.56
CA ASP A 262 2.38 -5.96 18.79
C ASP A 262 0.86 -6.04 18.52
N ALA A 263 0.37 -5.39 17.48
CA ALA A 263 -1.03 -5.44 17.07
C ALA A 263 -1.47 -6.85 16.66
N LEU A 264 -0.68 -7.51 15.82
CA LEU A 264 -1.01 -8.83 15.27
C LEU A 264 -0.54 -9.97 16.19
N LYS A 265 0.24 -9.68 17.22
CA LYS A 265 0.82 -10.65 18.19
C LYS A 265 1.61 -11.75 17.49
N VAL A 266 2.48 -11.36 16.57
CA VAL A 266 3.28 -12.25 15.73
C VAL A 266 4.78 -12.02 15.91
N GLU A 267 5.57 -13.03 15.60
CA GLU A 267 7.01 -12.91 15.48
C GLU A 267 7.36 -12.53 14.02
N LEU A 268 8.09 -11.44 13.82
CA LEU A 268 8.50 -10.97 12.50
C LEU A 268 9.91 -11.48 12.18
N ILE A 269 9.99 -12.43 11.25
CA ILE A 269 11.25 -13.04 10.82
C ILE A 269 11.75 -12.28 9.59
N PRO A 270 12.93 -11.66 9.64
CA PRO A 270 13.53 -11.04 8.45
C PRO A 270 13.63 -12.05 7.31
N TYR A 271 13.23 -11.63 6.12
CA TYR A 271 13.24 -12.49 4.94
C TYR A 271 13.77 -11.73 3.73
N GLU A 272 14.70 -12.35 3.04
CA GLU A 272 15.25 -11.87 1.77
C GLU A 272 14.79 -12.79 0.64
N LEU A 273 14.45 -12.21 -0.50
CA LEU A 273 14.03 -12.96 -1.68
C LEU A 273 15.21 -13.73 -2.25
N THR A 274 14.97 -14.97 -2.68
CA THR A 274 15.96 -15.75 -3.43
C THR A 274 16.09 -15.18 -4.86
N ILE A 275 17.16 -15.57 -5.55
CA ILE A 275 17.40 -15.20 -6.96
C ILE A 275 16.23 -15.66 -7.84
N GLU A 276 15.71 -16.87 -7.63
CA GLU A 276 14.58 -17.42 -8.38
C GLU A 276 13.29 -16.65 -8.11
N GLN A 277 13.09 -16.19 -6.87
CA GLN A 277 11.95 -15.36 -6.52
C GLN A 277 12.05 -13.98 -7.17
N ILE A 278 13.22 -13.38 -7.18
CA ILE A 278 13.46 -12.09 -7.87
C ILE A 278 13.17 -12.26 -9.38
N ALA A 279 13.69 -13.30 -10.01
CA ALA A 279 13.44 -13.58 -11.43
C ALA A 279 11.94 -13.77 -11.74
N TYR A 280 11.19 -14.43 -10.85
CA TYR A 280 9.73 -14.55 -10.97
C TYR A 280 9.04 -13.20 -10.90
N VAL A 281 9.44 -12.34 -9.95
CA VAL A 281 8.88 -10.98 -9.80
C VAL A 281 9.18 -10.14 -11.04
N GLU A 282 10.39 -10.20 -11.57
CA GLU A 282 10.79 -9.47 -12.79
C GLU A 282 10.02 -9.93 -14.03
N GLN A 283 9.73 -11.24 -14.13
CA GLN A 283 8.86 -11.76 -15.18
C GLN A 283 7.44 -11.20 -15.04
N LEU A 284 6.84 -11.27 -13.85
CA LEU A 284 5.49 -10.74 -13.58
C LEU A 284 5.42 -9.22 -13.80
N GLU A 285 6.48 -8.51 -13.40
CA GLU A 285 6.62 -7.08 -13.68
C GLU A 285 6.51 -6.80 -15.18
N LYS A 286 7.32 -7.47 -16.00
CA LYS A 286 7.36 -7.30 -17.45
C LYS A 286 6.05 -7.68 -18.12
N GLU A 287 5.43 -8.77 -17.70
CA GLU A 287 4.18 -9.28 -18.29
C GLU A 287 2.95 -8.42 -17.92
N LYS A 288 3.00 -7.73 -16.78
CA LYS A 288 1.82 -7.03 -16.27
C LYS A 288 2.10 -5.57 -15.90
N TYR A 289 2.87 -5.32 -14.87
CA TYR A 289 2.93 -4.00 -14.23
C TYR A 289 3.76 -2.97 -14.99
N ALA A 290 4.73 -3.40 -15.80
CA ALA A 290 5.42 -2.54 -16.75
C ALA A 290 4.69 -2.40 -18.09
N ASN A 291 3.61 -3.15 -18.30
CA ASN A 291 2.87 -3.17 -19.56
C ASN A 291 1.89 -2.00 -19.65
N TYR A 292 1.85 -1.37 -20.84
CA TYR A 292 0.92 -0.28 -21.15
C TYR A 292 -0.54 -0.72 -21.01
N GLU A 293 -0.88 -1.90 -21.53
CA GLU A 293 -2.26 -2.41 -21.50
C GLU A 293 -2.79 -2.55 -20.07
N TRP A 294 -1.98 -2.96 -19.11
CA TRP A 294 -2.38 -3.02 -17.71
C TRP A 294 -2.59 -1.62 -17.12
N ASN A 295 -1.65 -0.73 -17.31
CA ASN A 295 -1.66 0.59 -16.68
C ASN A 295 -2.77 1.49 -17.23
N PHE A 296 -3.11 1.34 -18.52
CA PHE A 296 -4.05 2.20 -19.24
C PHE A 296 -5.33 1.48 -19.71
N LYS A 297 -5.61 0.30 -19.19
CA LYS A 297 -6.78 -0.52 -19.61
C LYS A 297 -8.14 0.13 -19.41
N ARG A 298 -8.20 1.29 -18.75
CA ARG A 298 -9.44 2.03 -18.49
C ARG A 298 -9.22 3.53 -18.67
#